data_678b1fd5ec1dabc3bd89b3fd443a0d5f
#
_entry.id   678b1fd5ec1dabc3bd89b3fd443a0d5f
#
_cell.length_a   1.000
_cell.length_b   1.000
_cell.length_c   1.000
_cell.angle_alpha   90.00
_cell.angle_beta   90.00
_cell.angle_gamma   90.00
#
_symmetry.space_group_name_H-M   'P 1'
#
loop_
_entity.id
_entity.type
_entity.pdbx_description
1 polymer ?
#
loop_
_entity_poly.entity_id
_entity_poly.type
_entity_poly.pdbx_seq_one_letter_code
_entity_poly.pdbx_strand_id
1 'polypeptide(L)'
;MTREVVVVSGVRTAIGTFGGSLKDTPPTELGALVVRESLARANVDGKDVGHVVFGHVVNTEPKDMYLSRVAAINGGCAKETPAFNVNRLCGSGLQAIISASQGILLGDYDIAIGAGAENMSRAPYA
;
A
#
# COMPACT_ATOMS: atom_id res chain seq x y z
N MET A 1 15.55 -2.96 -24.17
CA MET A 1 15.22 -1.53 -23.96
C MET A 1 14.82 -1.31 -22.52
N THR A 2 15.39 -0.33 -21.89
CA THR A 2 15.09 0.01 -20.50
C THR A 2 13.88 0.94 -20.44
N ARG A 3 12.90 0.59 -19.61
CA ARG A 3 11.77 1.47 -19.34
C ARG A 3 12.15 2.47 -18.23
N GLU A 4 11.55 3.63 -18.27
CA GLU A 4 11.69 4.63 -17.22
C GLU A 4 10.52 4.49 -16.24
N VAL A 5 10.83 4.57 -14.94
CA VAL A 5 9.81 4.60 -13.89
C VAL A 5 9.79 5.98 -13.27
N VAL A 6 8.62 6.57 -13.19
CA VAL A 6 8.42 7.90 -12.60
C VAL A 6 7.38 7.84 -11.49
N VAL A 7 7.49 8.73 -10.52
CA VAL A 7 6.51 8.87 -9.44
C VAL A 7 5.56 9.99 -9.82
N VAL A 8 4.27 9.66 -9.95
CA VAL A 8 3.25 10.62 -10.39
C VAL A 8 2.39 11.13 -9.24
N SER A 9 2.47 10.52 -8.07
CA SER A 9 1.71 10.93 -6.88
C SER A 9 2.39 10.38 -5.63
N GLY A 10 2.25 11.12 -4.53
CA GLY A 10 2.70 10.65 -3.22
C GLY A 10 1.83 11.26 -2.14
N VAL A 11 1.36 10.41 -1.22
CA VAL A 11 0.46 10.81 -0.14
C VAL A 11 0.82 10.07 1.14
N ARG A 12 0.43 10.64 2.26
CA ARG A 12 0.64 10.07 3.58
C ARG A 12 -0.48 10.52 4.52
N THR A 13 -0.89 9.65 5.42
CA THR A 13 -1.73 10.05 6.55
C THR A 13 -0.87 10.80 7.58
N ALA A 14 -1.50 11.35 8.60
CA ALA A 14 -0.78 11.77 9.79
C ALA A 14 -0.02 10.56 10.37
N ILE A 15 1.13 10.83 10.99
CA ILE A 15 1.84 9.82 11.77
C ILE A 15 1.35 9.96 13.21
N GLY A 16 0.58 8.97 13.68
CA GLY A 16 0.05 8.98 15.03
C GLY A 16 1.09 8.55 16.06
N THR A 17 0.89 9.00 17.29
CA THR A 17 1.66 8.49 18.42
C THR A 17 1.08 7.17 18.91
N PHE A 18 1.88 6.36 19.59
CA PHE A 18 1.39 5.13 20.21
C PHE A 18 0.28 5.45 21.21
N GLY A 19 -0.86 4.76 21.07
CA GLY A 19 -2.03 5.02 21.90
C GLY A 19 -2.77 6.32 21.58
N GLY A 20 -2.40 7.01 20.50
CA GLY A 20 -2.96 8.31 20.13
C GLY A 20 -4.24 8.25 19.31
N SER A 21 -4.49 9.31 18.55
CA SER A 21 -5.78 9.50 17.84
C SER A 21 -6.07 8.45 16.76
N LEU A 22 -5.05 7.81 16.20
CA LEU A 22 -5.21 6.76 15.19
C LEU A 22 -5.19 5.35 15.76
N LYS A 23 -5.16 5.19 17.07
CA LYS A 23 -5.01 3.88 17.73
C LYS A 23 -6.07 2.86 17.32
N ASP A 24 -7.29 3.31 17.04
CA ASP A 24 -8.42 2.44 16.72
C ASP A 24 -8.66 2.29 15.22
N THR A 25 -7.87 2.96 14.38
CA THR A 25 -8.03 2.90 12.93
C THR A 25 -7.26 1.70 12.37
N PRO A 26 -7.96 0.72 11.77
CA PRO A 26 -7.28 -0.44 11.20
C PRO A 26 -6.27 -0.07 10.13
N PRO A 27 -5.14 -0.79 10.03
CA PRO A 27 -4.17 -0.55 8.95
C PRO A 27 -4.78 -0.64 7.55
N THR A 28 -5.77 -1.50 7.37
CA THR A 28 -6.48 -1.63 6.09
C THR A 28 -7.25 -0.37 5.71
N GLU A 29 -7.81 0.34 6.69
CA GLU A 29 -8.47 1.62 6.44
C GLU A 29 -7.48 2.72 6.08
N LEU A 30 -6.36 2.80 6.81
CA LEU A 30 -5.29 3.73 6.50
C LEU A 30 -4.76 3.48 5.09
N GLY A 31 -4.56 2.21 4.75
CA GLY A 31 -4.11 1.81 3.43
C GLY A 31 -5.08 2.19 2.32
N ALA A 32 -6.38 1.90 2.52
CA ALA A 32 -7.40 2.25 1.53
C ALA A 32 -7.50 3.76 1.31
N LEU A 33 -7.36 4.54 2.36
CA LEU A 33 -7.38 6.01 2.29
C LEU A 33 -6.25 6.53 1.39
N VAL A 34 -5.03 6.06 1.61
CA VAL A 34 -3.88 6.52 0.82
C VAL A 34 -3.93 6.02 -0.63
N VAL A 35 -4.45 4.82 -0.87
CA VAL A 35 -4.69 4.32 -2.24
C VAL A 35 -5.65 5.25 -2.96
N ARG A 36 -6.79 5.53 -2.35
CA ARG A 36 -7.81 6.40 -2.95
C ARG A 36 -7.27 7.79 -3.27
N GLU A 37 -6.59 8.39 -2.31
CA GLU A 37 -6.07 9.74 -2.46
C GLU A 37 -4.93 9.80 -3.49
N SER A 38 -4.06 8.79 -3.52
CA SER A 38 -2.97 8.76 -4.50
C SER A 38 -3.49 8.65 -5.93
N LEU A 39 -4.53 7.85 -6.14
CA LEU A 39 -5.19 7.73 -7.44
C LEU A 39 -5.84 9.04 -7.86
N ALA A 40 -6.53 9.71 -6.94
CA ALA A 40 -7.18 10.99 -7.20
C ALA A 40 -6.15 12.06 -7.62
N ARG A 41 -5.06 12.18 -6.88
CA ARG A 41 -4.01 13.18 -7.19
C ARG A 41 -3.27 12.89 -8.48
N ALA A 42 -3.10 11.63 -8.82
CA ALA A 42 -2.48 11.23 -10.09
C ALA A 42 -3.44 11.30 -11.27
N ASN A 43 -4.73 11.49 -11.01
CA ASN A 43 -5.80 11.39 -12.02
C ASN A 43 -5.74 10.04 -12.75
N VAL A 44 -5.56 8.96 -11.99
CA VAL A 44 -5.49 7.59 -12.50
C VAL A 44 -6.75 6.84 -12.05
N ASP A 45 -7.37 6.14 -13.00
CA ASP A 45 -8.49 5.26 -12.68
C ASP A 45 -7.95 3.97 -12.02
N GLY A 46 -8.59 3.54 -10.94
CA GLY A 46 -8.16 2.33 -10.23
C GLY A 46 -8.12 1.07 -11.09
N LYS A 47 -8.94 1.00 -12.15
CA LYS A 47 -8.91 -0.13 -13.10
C LYS A 47 -7.60 -0.23 -13.89
N ASP A 48 -6.86 0.87 -14.00
CA ASP A 48 -5.61 0.91 -14.76
C ASP A 48 -4.38 0.54 -13.90
N VAL A 49 -4.58 0.32 -12.61
CA VAL A 49 -3.51 -0.12 -11.70
C VAL A 49 -3.24 -1.60 -11.92
N GLY A 50 -2.04 -1.93 -12.36
CA GLY A 50 -1.66 -3.32 -12.66
C GLY A 50 -1.14 -4.10 -11.46
N HIS A 51 -0.73 -3.42 -10.39
CA HIS A 51 -0.23 -4.10 -9.20
C HIS A 51 -0.20 -3.17 -7.99
N VAL A 52 -0.40 -3.74 -6.80
CA VAL A 52 -0.32 -3.01 -5.53
C VAL A 52 0.57 -3.77 -4.55
N VAL A 53 1.59 -3.11 -4.03
CA VAL A 53 2.49 -3.69 -3.01
C VAL A 53 2.42 -2.83 -1.76
N PHE A 54 2.17 -3.47 -0.62
CA PHE A 54 2.19 -2.79 0.68
C PHE A 54 3.24 -3.38 1.59
N GLY A 55 4.01 -2.50 2.22
CA GLY A 55 4.83 -2.85 3.36
C GLY A 55 3.96 -2.99 4.61
N HIS A 56 4.08 -4.11 5.31
CA HIS A 56 3.34 -4.36 6.54
C HIS A 56 4.08 -5.42 7.36
N VAL A 57 4.24 -5.18 8.64
CA VAL A 57 5.05 -6.05 9.51
C VAL A 57 4.21 -6.76 10.55
N VAL A 58 3.40 -6.03 11.33
CA VAL A 58 2.66 -6.57 12.46
C VAL A 58 1.18 -6.64 12.15
N ASN A 59 0.67 -7.86 11.98
CA ASN A 59 -0.76 -8.07 11.76
C ASN A 59 -1.53 -7.78 13.05
N THR A 60 -2.58 -6.97 12.96
CA THR A 60 -3.43 -6.60 14.09
C THR A 60 -4.76 -7.35 14.09
N GLU A 61 -5.15 -7.86 12.93
CA GLU A 61 -6.36 -8.67 12.73
C GLU A 61 -6.16 -9.57 11.51
N PRO A 62 -6.99 -10.62 11.32
CA PRO A 62 -6.74 -11.62 10.27
C PRO A 62 -6.61 -11.05 8.85
N LYS A 63 -7.38 -10.04 8.49
CA LYS A 63 -7.32 -9.48 7.14
C LYS A 63 -6.05 -8.69 6.85
N ASP A 64 -5.25 -8.36 7.87
CA ASP A 64 -3.96 -7.71 7.66
C ASP A 64 -2.96 -8.62 6.93
N MET A 65 -3.17 -9.95 6.98
CA MET A 65 -2.32 -10.89 6.24
C MET A 65 -2.35 -10.64 4.73
N TYR A 66 -3.41 -10.01 4.23
CA TYR A 66 -3.53 -9.60 2.83
C TYR A 66 -3.93 -8.12 2.73
N LEU A 67 -3.34 -7.32 3.59
CA LEU A 67 -3.62 -5.89 3.72
C LEU A 67 -3.58 -5.17 2.38
N SER A 68 -2.57 -5.45 1.55
CA SER A 68 -2.43 -4.84 0.24
C SER A 68 -3.66 -5.05 -0.64
N ARG A 69 -4.21 -6.26 -0.62
CA ARG A 69 -5.40 -6.59 -1.40
C ARG A 69 -6.63 -5.86 -0.87
N VAL A 70 -6.81 -5.85 0.47
CA VAL A 70 -7.93 -5.16 1.09
C VAL A 70 -7.86 -3.65 0.82
N ALA A 71 -6.68 -3.05 0.99
CA ALA A 71 -6.46 -1.64 0.73
C ALA A 71 -6.68 -1.29 -0.75
N ALA A 72 -6.21 -2.13 -1.67
CA ALA A 72 -6.39 -1.93 -3.11
C ALA A 72 -7.87 -1.89 -3.49
N ILE A 73 -8.63 -2.90 -3.07
CA ILE A 73 -10.06 -2.99 -3.40
C ILE A 73 -10.84 -1.84 -2.75
N ASN A 74 -10.65 -1.63 -1.46
CA ASN A 74 -11.37 -0.57 -0.74
C ASN A 74 -10.92 0.83 -1.16
N GLY A 75 -9.73 0.95 -1.71
CA GLY A 75 -9.20 2.20 -2.25
C GLY A 75 -9.62 2.52 -3.68
N GLY A 76 -10.30 1.60 -4.36
CA GLY A 76 -10.86 1.84 -5.68
C GLY A 76 -10.19 1.12 -6.84
N CYS A 77 -9.23 0.22 -6.59
CA CYS A 77 -8.66 -0.62 -7.65
C CYS A 77 -9.66 -1.68 -8.10
N ALA A 78 -9.47 -2.20 -9.30
CA ALA A 78 -10.31 -3.25 -9.84
C ALA A 78 -10.11 -4.57 -9.08
N LYS A 79 -11.12 -5.43 -9.08
CA LYS A 79 -11.04 -6.75 -8.44
C LYS A 79 -9.97 -7.65 -9.08
N GLU A 80 -9.59 -7.36 -10.31
CA GLU A 80 -8.55 -8.08 -11.06
C GLU A 80 -7.15 -7.64 -10.68
N THR A 81 -6.98 -6.49 -10.00
CA THR A 81 -5.67 -5.96 -9.64
C THR A 81 -4.97 -6.86 -8.63
N PRO A 82 -3.84 -7.48 -8.98
CA PRO A 82 -3.10 -8.29 -8.02
C PRO A 82 -2.40 -7.41 -6.97
N ALA A 83 -2.17 -8.01 -5.81
CA ALA A 83 -1.50 -7.30 -4.72
C ALA A 83 -0.77 -8.29 -3.82
N PHE A 84 0.33 -7.85 -3.21
CA PHE A 84 0.97 -8.63 -2.15
C PHE A 84 1.53 -7.71 -1.06
N ASN A 85 1.70 -8.27 0.13
CA ASN A 85 2.40 -7.62 1.22
C ASN A 85 3.89 -7.97 1.17
N VAL A 86 4.74 -7.04 1.59
CA VAL A 86 6.15 -7.30 1.78
C VAL A 86 6.54 -6.92 3.20
N ASN A 87 7.37 -7.76 3.82
CA ASN A 87 7.91 -7.50 5.14
C ASN A 87 9.43 -7.51 5.09
N ARG A 88 10.00 -6.33 5.25
CA ARG A 88 11.43 -6.10 5.41
C ARG A 88 11.65 -5.20 6.62
N LEU A 89 10.90 -5.46 7.68
CA LEU A 89 10.90 -4.69 8.91
C LEU A 89 10.75 -3.18 8.62
N CYS A 90 11.58 -2.32 9.18
CA CYS A 90 11.46 -0.86 9.00
C CYS A 90 11.63 -0.40 7.55
N GLY A 91 12.25 -1.21 6.69
CA GLY A 91 12.45 -0.92 5.27
C GLY A 91 11.28 -1.34 4.36
N SER A 92 10.18 -1.86 4.93
CA SER A 92 9.10 -2.47 4.14
C SER A 92 8.41 -1.50 3.18
N GLY A 93 8.16 -0.27 3.62
CA GLY A 93 7.52 0.74 2.78
C GLY A 93 8.36 1.10 1.56
N LEU A 94 9.66 1.31 1.75
CA LEU A 94 10.58 1.56 0.64
C LEU A 94 10.69 0.33 -0.25
N GLN A 95 10.76 -0.87 0.33
CA GLN A 95 10.82 -2.11 -0.44
C GLN A 95 9.56 -2.30 -1.31
N ALA A 96 8.39 -1.91 -0.80
CA ALA A 96 7.15 -1.96 -1.57
C ALA A 96 7.23 -1.10 -2.83
N ILE A 97 7.79 0.09 -2.73
CA ILE A 97 8.00 0.98 -3.88
C ILE A 97 8.98 0.36 -4.86
N ILE A 98 10.09 -0.20 -4.37
CA ILE A 98 11.09 -0.86 -5.20
C ILE A 98 10.47 -2.06 -5.94
N SER A 99 9.74 -2.91 -5.22
CA SER A 99 9.13 -4.10 -5.83
C SER A 99 8.07 -3.74 -6.86
N ALA A 100 7.26 -2.72 -6.60
CA ALA A 100 6.28 -2.21 -7.55
C ALA A 100 6.96 -1.67 -8.82
N SER A 101 8.05 -0.93 -8.66
CA SER A 101 8.79 -0.37 -9.80
C SER A 101 9.48 -1.45 -10.65
N GLN A 102 9.94 -2.52 -10.03
CA GLN A 102 10.58 -3.63 -10.74
C GLN A 102 9.65 -4.27 -11.76
N GLY A 103 8.38 -4.46 -11.43
CA GLY A 103 7.40 -4.99 -12.37
C GLY A 103 7.15 -4.05 -13.55
N ILE A 104 7.18 -2.74 -13.33
CA ILE A 104 7.10 -1.77 -14.42
C ILE A 104 8.32 -1.89 -15.33
N LEU A 105 9.52 -1.97 -14.76
CA LEU A 105 10.75 -2.11 -15.52
C LEU A 105 10.76 -3.40 -16.38
N LEU A 106 10.18 -4.48 -15.86
CA LEU A 106 10.07 -5.75 -16.57
C LEU A 106 8.95 -5.75 -17.62
N GLY A 107 8.08 -4.76 -17.61
CA GLY A 107 6.95 -4.70 -18.54
C GLY A 107 5.74 -5.53 -18.12
N ASP A 108 5.69 -5.97 -16.86
CA ASP A 108 4.56 -6.75 -16.34
C ASP A 108 3.28 -5.91 -16.24
N TYR A 109 3.44 -4.63 -15.97
CA TYR A 109 2.35 -3.65 -15.91
C TYR A 109 2.94 -2.24 -16.09
N ASP A 110 2.06 -1.25 -16.33
CA ASP A 110 2.48 0.13 -16.60
C ASP A 110 2.29 1.05 -15.38
N ILE A 111 1.32 0.76 -14.52
CA ILE A 111 1.00 1.58 -13.35
C ILE A 111 0.94 0.67 -12.13
N ALA A 112 1.56 1.12 -11.05
CA ALA A 112 1.57 0.38 -9.79
C ALA A 112 1.50 1.32 -8.60
N ILE A 113 1.12 0.78 -7.46
CA ILE A 113 1.14 1.47 -6.18
C ILE A 113 2.10 0.74 -5.25
N GLY A 114 3.08 1.46 -4.73
CA GLY A 114 3.94 1.02 -3.65
C GLY A 114 3.62 1.80 -2.40
N ALA A 115 3.24 1.14 -1.32
CA ALA A 115 2.75 1.79 -0.12
C ALA A 115 3.13 1.01 1.14
N GLY A 116 2.65 1.47 2.28
CA GLY A 116 2.78 0.77 3.55
C GLY A 116 1.74 1.26 4.53
N ALA A 117 1.41 0.42 5.49
CA ALA A 117 0.51 0.78 6.59
C ALA A 117 0.84 -0.05 7.82
N GLU A 118 0.76 0.60 8.99
CA GLU A 118 1.04 -0.05 10.26
C GLU A 118 0.24 0.62 11.36
N ASN A 119 -0.22 -0.15 12.33
CA ASN A 119 -0.79 0.40 13.55
C ASN A 119 -0.29 -0.40 14.76
N MET A 120 0.81 0.06 15.33
CA MET A 120 1.45 -0.60 16.47
C MET A 120 0.60 -0.59 17.72
N SER A 121 -0.34 0.39 17.85
CA SER A 121 -1.25 0.45 19.00
C SER A 121 -2.23 -0.71 19.03
N ARG A 122 -2.50 -1.35 17.90
CA ARG A 122 -3.39 -2.51 17.77
C ARG A 122 -2.65 -3.83 17.76
N ALA A 123 -1.32 -3.80 17.86
CA ALA A 123 -0.51 -5.02 17.82
C ALA A 123 -0.86 -5.94 18.99
N PRO A 124 -0.92 -7.26 18.77
CA PRO A 124 -1.16 -8.19 19.89
C PRO A 124 0.04 -8.21 20.83
N TYR A 125 -0.24 -8.40 22.10
CA TYR A 125 0.79 -8.62 23.11
C TYR A 125 1.15 -10.10 23.13
N ALA A 126 2.43 -10.38 23.05
CA ALA A 126 2.93 -11.77 23.15
C ALA A 126 3.24 -12.17 24.60
#